data_65841da7306d08564a318513ce802efa
#
_entry.id   65841da7306d08564a318513ce802efa
#
_cell.length_a   1.000
_cell.length_b   1.000
_cell.length_c   1.000
_cell.angle_alpha   90.00
_cell.angle_beta   90.00
_cell.angle_gamma   90.00
#
_symmetry.space_group_name_H-M   'P 1'
#
loop_
_entity.id
_entity.type
_entity.pdbx_description
1 polymer ?
#
loop_
_entity_poly.entity_id
_entity_poly.type
_entity_poly.pdbx_seq_one_letter_code
_entity_poly.pdbx_strand_id
1 'polypeptide(L)'
;MMIHSKRRTFLKAGLIASVGLAVVNQLQSQAVAQPANPAELGTFDLKKLNNADAVLIAALAPVILAGTLPQAADARKVAISEVVDAFDRTIAGLSPLVEGEIRELFSLLHFSLTRKYLAGVAKPWDEASEAEIAAFLSRWREHRFALFQGAYQALAKLMIACWYGNPLSWGAIEYGGPPYGKELGL
;
A
#
# COMPACT_ATOMS: atom_id res chain seq x y z
N MET A 1 29.13 -18.44 -6.68
CA MET A 1 28.05 -18.26 -7.66
C MET A 1 26.98 -19.30 -7.39
N MET A 2 25.96 -19.02 -6.59
CA MET A 2 24.73 -19.80 -6.31
C MET A 2 24.11 -19.33 -4.99
N ILE A 3 23.48 -18.15 -5.01
CA ILE A 3 22.74 -17.66 -3.84
C ILE A 3 21.27 -17.29 -4.19
N HIS A 4 20.93 -17.17 -5.48
CA HIS A 4 19.61 -16.73 -5.92
C HIS A 4 18.49 -17.79 -5.87
N SER A 5 18.83 -19.08 -5.81
CA SER A 5 17.83 -20.16 -5.80
C SER A 5 17.12 -20.36 -4.45
N LYS A 6 17.76 -20.01 -3.35
CA LYS A 6 17.25 -20.30 -1.98
C LYS A 6 16.12 -19.37 -1.53
N ARG A 7 16.00 -18.17 -2.08
CA ARG A 7 14.97 -17.20 -1.68
C ARG A 7 13.57 -17.57 -2.21
N ARG A 8 13.50 -18.07 -3.44
CA ARG A 8 12.23 -18.53 -4.05
C ARG A 8 11.66 -19.78 -3.39
N THR A 9 12.52 -20.70 -2.97
CA THR A 9 12.11 -21.93 -2.27
C THR A 9 11.65 -21.62 -0.84
N PHE A 10 12.20 -20.57 -0.20
CA PHE A 10 11.83 -20.16 1.14
C PHE A 10 10.44 -19.51 1.19
N LEU A 11 10.06 -18.73 0.17
CA LEU A 11 8.70 -18.17 0.02
C LEU A 11 7.63 -19.27 -0.11
N LYS A 12 7.94 -20.37 -0.79
CA LYS A 12 7.01 -21.51 -0.97
C LYS A 12 6.96 -22.44 0.24
N ALA A 13 8.02 -22.56 1.02
CA ALA A 13 8.11 -23.48 2.16
C ALA A 13 7.71 -22.82 3.49
N GLY A 14 7.86 -21.50 3.64
CA GLY A 14 7.50 -20.75 4.86
C GLY A 14 6.00 -20.59 5.08
N LEU A 15 5.17 -20.89 4.10
CA LEU A 15 3.71 -20.70 4.10
C LEU A 15 2.93 -21.82 4.81
N ILE A 16 3.57 -22.91 5.24
CA ILE A 16 2.85 -24.12 5.73
C ILE A 16 2.96 -24.31 7.25
N ALA A 17 3.78 -23.58 7.97
CA ALA A 17 4.00 -23.84 9.39
C ALA A 17 3.86 -22.60 10.26
N SER A 18 2.70 -22.33 10.74
CA SER A 18 2.31 -21.92 12.10
C SER A 18 0.98 -21.16 12.12
N VAL A 19 -0.09 -21.92 12.18
CA VAL A 19 -1.37 -21.50 12.78
C VAL A 19 -1.16 -21.47 14.28
N GLY A 20 -1.36 -20.32 14.91
CA GLY A 20 -1.28 -20.19 16.38
C GLY A 20 -1.89 -18.88 16.86
N LEU A 21 -3.18 -18.92 17.07
CA LEU A 21 -4.02 -18.32 18.15
C LEU A 21 -3.65 -16.94 18.70
N ALA A 22 -4.59 -16.09 18.56
CA ALA A 22 -5.65 -15.67 19.52
C ALA A 22 -5.50 -14.30 20.16
N VAL A 23 -6.65 -13.67 20.25
CA VAL A 23 -7.29 -12.90 21.32
C VAL A 23 -7.23 -11.39 21.24
N VAL A 24 -8.35 -10.88 20.78
CA VAL A 24 -9.24 -9.85 21.37
C VAL A 24 -8.56 -8.77 22.22
N ASN A 25 -8.73 -7.51 21.83
CA ASN A 25 -9.45 -6.62 22.73
C ASN A 25 -10.12 -5.45 22.00
N GLN A 26 -11.36 -5.24 22.33
CA GLN A 26 -12.16 -4.05 22.07
C GLN A 26 -11.48 -2.83 22.65
N LEU A 27 -11.42 -1.75 21.90
CA LEU A 27 -11.54 -0.40 22.46
C LEU A 27 -11.99 0.61 21.38
N GLN A 28 -13.22 1.03 21.61
CA GLN A 28 -13.73 2.41 21.50
C GLN A 28 -13.79 3.08 20.12
N SER A 29 -15.03 3.24 19.77
CA SER A 29 -15.63 4.20 18.86
C SER A 29 -14.98 5.59 18.97
N GLN A 30 -14.10 5.87 18.05
CA GLN A 30 -13.94 7.23 17.56
C GLN A 30 -14.48 7.22 16.14
N ALA A 31 -15.17 8.28 15.75
CA ALA A 31 -15.74 8.42 14.41
C ALA A 31 -14.64 8.23 13.38
N VAL A 32 -14.50 6.98 12.91
CA VAL A 32 -13.58 6.63 11.85
C VAL A 32 -14.24 7.18 10.59
N ALA A 33 -13.60 8.16 9.98
CA ALA A 33 -13.95 8.57 8.63
C ALA A 33 -14.06 7.29 7.78
N GLN A 34 -15.21 7.09 7.14
CA GLN A 34 -15.38 5.95 6.24
C GLN A 34 -14.22 5.98 5.22
N PRO A 35 -13.56 4.84 4.99
CA PRO A 35 -12.54 4.77 3.95
C PRO A 35 -13.17 5.27 2.64
N ALA A 36 -12.43 6.08 1.90
CA ALA A 36 -12.87 6.44 0.56
C ALA A 36 -13.10 5.13 -0.20
N ASN A 37 -14.36 4.86 -0.57
CA ASN A 37 -14.71 3.64 -1.28
C ASN A 37 -13.94 3.64 -2.61
N PRO A 38 -13.01 2.70 -2.86
CA PRO A 38 -12.25 2.66 -4.09
C PRO A 38 -13.13 2.64 -5.35
N ALA A 39 -14.37 2.12 -5.25
CA ALA A 39 -15.35 2.17 -6.32
C ALA A 39 -15.81 3.60 -6.68
N GLU A 40 -15.58 4.58 -5.79
CA GLU A 40 -15.91 5.99 -6.01
C GLU A 40 -14.74 6.80 -6.60
N LEU A 41 -13.55 6.19 -6.75
CA LEU A 41 -12.35 6.88 -7.25
C LEU A 41 -12.32 7.02 -8.78
N GLY A 42 -13.28 6.43 -9.49
CA GLY A 42 -13.36 6.48 -10.96
C GLY A 42 -12.58 5.36 -11.65
N THR A 43 -12.49 5.47 -12.99
CA THR A 43 -11.70 4.55 -13.82
C THR A 43 -10.27 5.07 -13.93
N PHE A 44 -9.29 4.23 -13.59
CA PHE A 44 -7.87 4.52 -13.75
C PHE A 44 -7.38 4.12 -15.15
N ASP A 45 -6.54 4.94 -15.76
CA ASP A 45 -5.80 4.58 -16.99
C ASP A 45 -4.46 3.93 -16.60
N LEU A 46 -4.54 2.66 -16.20
CA LEU A 46 -3.41 1.91 -15.64
C LEU A 46 -2.57 1.25 -16.74
N LYS A 47 -1.25 1.37 -16.66
CA LYS A 47 -0.29 0.78 -17.60
C LYS A 47 0.25 -0.58 -17.14
N LYS A 48 0.41 -0.76 -15.85
CA LYS A 48 1.05 -1.91 -15.22
C LYS A 48 0.18 -2.58 -14.16
N LEU A 49 -0.55 -1.79 -13.41
CA LEU A 49 -1.48 -2.27 -12.39
C LEU A 49 -2.80 -2.72 -13.02
N ASN A 50 -3.53 -3.57 -12.33
CA ASN A 50 -4.92 -3.87 -12.63
C ASN A 50 -5.85 -3.18 -11.62
N ASN A 51 -7.17 -3.25 -11.84
CA ASN A 51 -8.14 -2.62 -10.96
C ASN A 51 -8.08 -3.14 -9.51
N ALA A 52 -7.77 -4.42 -9.29
CA ALA A 52 -7.63 -4.96 -7.94
C ALA A 52 -6.41 -4.37 -7.23
N ASP A 53 -5.31 -4.16 -7.95
CA ASP A 53 -4.10 -3.50 -7.43
C ASP A 53 -4.40 -2.04 -7.05
N ALA A 54 -5.16 -1.32 -7.89
CA ALA A 54 -5.60 0.05 -7.60
C ALA A 54 -6.44 0.12 -6.33
N VAL A 55 -7.39 -0.80 -6.17
CA VAL A 55 -8.21 -0.92 -4.95
C VAL A 55 -7.35 -1.18 -3.72
N LEU A 56 -6.37 -2.07 -3.80
CA LEU A 56 -5.44 -2.34 -2.71
C LEU A 56 -4.64 -1.08 -2.33
N ILE A 57 -4.06 -0.39 -3.32
CA ILE A 57 -3.28 0.83 -3.07
C ILE A 57 -4.17 1.92 -2.47
N ALA A 58 -5.37 2.12 -3.01
CA ALA A 58 -6.33 3.09 -2.50
C ALA A 58 -6.76 2.81 -1.05
N ALA A 59 -6.89 1.53 -0.68
CA ALA A 59 -7.19 1.12 0.69
C ALA A 59 -6.01 1.35 1.65
N LEU A 60 -4.78 1.14 1.20
CA LEU A 60 -3.58 1.32 2.03
C LEU A 60 -3.17 2.79 2.19
N ALA A 61 -3.42 3.64 1.19
CA ALA A 61 -2.97 5.03 1.15
C ALA A 61 -3.43 5.87 2.35
N PRO A 62 -4.71 5.84 2.80
CA PRO A 62 -5.16 6.61 3.95
C PRO A 62 -4.42 6.28 5.24
N VAL A 63 -3.99 5.04 5.40
CA VAL A 63 -3.32 4.56 6.61
C VAL A 63 -1.82 4.85 6.56
N ILE A 64 -1.17 4.59 5.43
CA ILE A 64 0.28 4.83 5.27
C ILE A 64 0.58 6.32 5.24
N LEU A 65 -0.30 7.12 4.64
CA LEU A 65 -0.17 8.57 4.49
C LEU A 65 -0.98 9.35 5.53
N ALA A 66 -1.32 8.70 6.65
CA ALA A 66 -2.11 9.32 7.72
C ALA A 66 -1.50 10.67 8.16
N GLY A 67 -2.35 11.69 8.28
CA GLY A 67 -1.94 13.04 8.66
C GLY A 67 -1.35 13.90 7.54
N THR A 68 -1.10 13.34 6.34
CA THR A 68 -0.53 14.09 5.20
C THR A 68 -1.54 14.33 4.08
N LEU A 69 -2.59 13.53 4.03
CA LEU A 69 -3.67 13.67 3.06
C LEU A 69 -4.62 14.83 3.44
N PRO A 70 -5.25 15.48 2.45
CA PRO A 70 -6.27 16.49 2.69
C PRO A 70 -7.41 15.98 3.58
N GLN A 71 -7.97 16.87 4.42
CA GLN A 71 -9.08 16.52 5.31
C GLN A 71 -10.44 16.59 4.61
N ALA A 72 -10.59 17.47 3.61
CA ALA A 72 -11.83 17.56 2.82
C ALA A 72 -12.02 16.29 1.99
N ALA A 73 -13.22 15.68 2.05
CA ALA A 73 -13.51 14.39 1.45
C ALA A 73 -13.18 14.32 -0.04
N ASP A 74 -13.60 15.33 -0.82
CA ASP A 74 -13.35 15.36 -2.26
C ASP A 74 -11.86 15.54 -2.59
N ALA A 75 -11.17 16.42 -1.87
CA ALA A 75 -9.73 16.60 -2.04
C ALA A 75 -8.94 15.34 -1.63
N ARG A 76 -9.41 14.63 -0.59
CA ARG A 76 -8.83 13.36 -0.17
C ARG A 76 -9.01 12.27 -1.24
N LYS A 77 -10.18 12.19 -1.88
CA LYS A 77 -10.43 11.26 -3.00
C LYS A 77 -9.46 11.54 -4.17
N VAL A 78 -9.33 12.80 -4.57
CA VAL A 78 -8.39 13.22 -5.62
C VAL A 78 -6.96 12.84 -5.24
N ALA A 79 -6.54 13.13 -4.01
CA ALA A 79 -5.20 12.79 -3.54
C ALA A 79 -4.91 11.28 -3.58
N ILE A 80 -5.87 10.44 -3.18
CA ILE A 80 -5.75 8.97 -3.25
C ILE A 80 -5.67 8.50 -4.70
N SER A 81 -6.49 9.04 -5.61
CA SER A 81 -6.43 8.74 -7.03
C SER A 81 -5.05 9.05 -7.61
N GLU A 82 -4.51 10.22 -7.31
CA GLU A 82 -3.17 10.63 -7.74
C GLU A 82 -2.06 9.72 -7.19
N VAL A 83 -2.21 9.21 -5.97
CA VAL A 83 -1.28 8.21 -5.40
C VAL A 83 -1.33 6.92 -6.20
N VAL A 84 -2.51 6.43 -6.59
CA VAL A 84 -2.67 5.22 -7.41
C VAL A 84 -1.99 5.40 -8.77
N ASP A 85 -2.25 6.51 -9.46
CA ASP A 85 -1.66 6.82 -10.76
C ASP A 85 -0.13 6.99 -10.67
N ALA A 86 0.36 7.66 -9.62
CA ALA A 86 1.79 7.80 -9.40
C ALA A 86 2.46 6.45 -9.10
N PHE A 87 1.76 5.56 -8.38
CA PHE A 87 2.24 4.21 -8.08
C PHE A 87 2.36 3.38 -9.36
N ASP A 88 1.35 3.43 -10.25
CA ASP A 88 1.38 2.76 -11.55
C ASP A 88 2.55 3.24 -12.42
N ARG A 89 2.74 4.57 -12.52
CA ARG A 89 3.87 5.17 -13.23
C ARG A 89 5.22 4.74 -12.64
N THR A 90 5.30 4.68 -11.32
CA THR A 90 6.53 4.27 -10.62
C THR A 90 6.88 2.82 -10.92
N ILE A 91 5.89 1.90 -10.84
CA ILE A 91 6.11 0.49 -11.19
C ILE A 91 6.56 0.35 -12.64
N ALA A 92 6.00 1.12 -13.56
CA ALA A 92 6.39 1.09 -14.97
C ALA A 92 7.86 1.47 -15.20
N GLY A 93 8.47 2.25 -14.29
CA GLY A 93 9.88 2.63 -14.32
C GLY A 93 10.84 1.69 -13.60
N LEU A 94 10.33 0.67 -12.90
CA LEU A 94 11.17 -0.27 -12.15
C LEU A 94 11.80 -1.33 -13.05
N SER A 95 12.88 -1.95 -12.54
CA SER A 95 13.46 -3.11 -13.22
C SER A 95 12.46 -4.29 -13.22
N PRO A 96 12.49 -5.15 -14.27
CA PRO A 96 11.59 -6.31 -14.34
C PRO A 96 11.64 -7.24 -13.12
N LEU A 97 12.79 -7.30 -12.44
CA LEU A 97 12.97 -8.08 -11.22
C LEU A 97 12.12 -7.52 -10.07
N VAL A 98 12.22 -6.20 -9.84
CA VAL A 98 11.49 -5.52 -8.75
C VAL A 98 10.00 -5.46 -9.06
N GLU A 99 9.62 -5.20 -10.32
CA GLU A 99 8.23 -5.29 -10.77
C GLU A 99 7.64 -6.67 -10.45
N GLY A 100 8.39 -7.75 -10.74
CA GLY A 100 7.97 -9.12 -10.43
C GLY A 100 7.77 -9.37 -8.94
N GLU A 101 8.66 -8.86 -8.07
CA GLU A 101 8.53 -8.99 -6.61
C GLU A 101 7.29 -8.27 -6.08
N ILE A 102 6.99 -7.06 -6.58
CA ILE A 102 5.78 -6.31 -6.21
C ILE A 102 4.53 -7.05 -6.68
N ARG A 103 4.53 -7.59 -7.89
CA ARG A 103 3.40 -8.36 -8.43
C ARG A 103 3.14 -9.65 -7.62
N GLU A 104 4.19 -10.35 -7.20
CA GLU A 104 4.07 -11.51 -6.30
C GLU A 104 3.47 -11.09 -4.94
N LEU A 105 3.92 -9.98 -4.38
CA LEU A 105 3.36 -9.43 -3.13
C LEU A 105 1.87 -9.09 -3.28
N PHE A 106 1.48 -8.41 -4.35
CA PHE A 106 0.08 -8.07 -4.61
C PHE A 106 -0.78 -9.31 -4.81
N SER A 107 -0.28 -10.32 -5.53
CA SER A 107 -0.96 -11.60 -5.70
C SER A 107 -1.24 -12.29 -4.37
N LEU A 108 -0.29 -12.24 -3.42
CA LEU A 108 -0.48 -12.75 -2.07
C LEU A 108 -1.56 -11.97 -1.30
N LEU A 109 -1.59 -10.64 -1.44
CA LEU A 109 -2.56 -9.78 -0.75
C LEU A 109 -3.97 -9.88 -1.36
N HIS A 110 -4.11 -10.22 -2.64
CA HIS A 110 -5.41 -10.43 -3.29
C HIS A 110 -6.01 -11.80 -2.96
N PHE A 111 -5.20 -12.82 -2.76
CA PHE A 111 -5.72 -14.14 -2.46
C PHE A 111 -6.38 -14.16 -1.08
N SER A 112 -7.66 -14.50 -1.02
CA SER A 112 -8.52 -14.37 0.17
C SER A 112 -7.97 -15.08 1.41
N LEU A 113 -7.37 -16.27 1.23
CA LEU A 113 -6.78 -17.02 2.35
C LEU A 113 -5.53 -16.32 2.90
N THR A 114 -4.62 -15.88 2.05
CA THR A 114 -3.42 -15.16 2.51
C THR A 114 -3.78 -13.81 3.09
N ARG A 115 -4.72 -13.08 2.49
CA ARG A 115 -5.26 -11.84 3.06
C ARG A 115 -5.81 -12.06 4.47
N LYS A 116 -6.63 -13.10 4.66
CA LYS A 116 -7.21 -13.42 5.96
C LYS A 116 -6.16 -13.88 6.98
N TYR A 117 -5.27 -14.79 6.61
CA TYR A 117 -4.37 -15.43 7.58
C TYR A 117 -3.00 -14.74 7.70
N LEU A 118 -2.46 -14.13 6.65
CA LEU A 118 -1.20 -13.40 6.71
C LEU A 118 -1.40 -11.90 6.98
N ALA A 119 -2.32 -11.26 6.27
CA ALA A 119 -2.62 -9.86 6.51
C ALA A 119 -3.65 -9.68 7.65
N GLY A 120 -4.41 -10.73 8.02
CA GLY A 120 -5.45 -10.68 9.04
C GLY A 120 -6.61 -9.76 8.67
N VAL A 121 -6.82 -9.53 7.38
CA VAL A 121 -7.93 -8.76 6.82
C VAL A 121 -8.88 -9.74 6.17
N ALA A 122 -10.05 -9.96 6.79
CA ALA A 122 -11.01 -10.95 6.30
C ALA A 122 -11.84 -10.43 5.13
N LYS A 123 -12.12 -9.13 5.13
CA LYS A 123 -12.93 -8.46 4.09
C LYS A 123 -12.10 -8.17 2.83
N PRO A 124 -12.74 -7.97 1.67
CA PRO A 124 -12.09 -7.37 0.52
C PRO A 124 -11.47 -6.01 0.88
N TRP A 125 -10.47 -5.55 0.12
CA TRP A 125 -9.74 -4.32 0.45
C TRP A 125 -10.60 -3.06 0.40
N ASP A 126 -11.61 -3.02 -0.45
CA ASP A 126 -12.60 -1.94 -0.58
C ASP A 126 -13.59 -1.87 0.59
N GLU A 127 -13.74 -2.98 1.34
CA GLU A 127 -14.61 -3.06 2.51
C GLU A 127 -13.81 -3.04 3.84
N ALA A 128 -12.48 -3.13 3.77
CA ALA A 128 -11.63 -3.15 4.94
C ALA A 128 -11.58 -1.77 5.59
N SER A 129 -11.78 -1.69 6.90
CA SER A 129 -11.65 -0.44 7.64
C SER A 129 -10.19 0.00 7.78
N GLU A 130 -9.97 1.31 7.91
CA GLU A 130 -8.62 1.86 8.17
C GLU A 130 -7.99 1.21 9.42
N ALA A 131 -8.78 0.86 10.44
CA ALA A 131 -8.31 0.17 11.65
C ALA A 131 -7.80 -1.26 11.37
N GLU A 132 -8.51 -2.03 10.52
CA GLU A 132 -8.07 -3.37 10.09
C GLU A 132 -6.77 -3.29 9.28
N ILE A 133 -6.66 -2.30 8.40
CA ILE A 133 -5.46 -2.05 7.59
C ILE A 133 -4.29 -1.59 8.47
N ALA A 134 -4.52 -0.69 9.43
CA ALA A 134 -3.50 -0.24 10.37
C ALA A 134 -2.96 -1.40 11.22
N ALA A 135 -3.86 -2.27 11.71
CA ALA A 135 -3.48 -3.47 12.45
C ALA A 135 -2.66 -4.45 11.59
N PHE A 136 -3.01 -4.61 10.31
CA PHE A 136 -2.25 -5.39 9.34
C PHE A 136 -0.84 -4.83 9.16
N LEU A 137 -0.72 -3.54 8.86
CA LEU A 137 0.57 -2.88 8.61
C LEU A 137 1.46 -2.89 9.85
N SER A 138 0.90 -2.68 11.04
CA SER A 138 1.65 -2.76 12.31
C SER A 138 2.19 -4.16 12.55
N ARG A 139 1.39 -5.20 12.33
CA ARG A 139 1.87 -6.59 12.47
C ARG A 139 3.02 -6.92 11.53
N TRP A 140 2.97 -6.44 10.29
CA TRP A 140 4.05 -6.67 9.33
C TRP A 140 5.29 -5.87 9.67
N ARG A 141 5.14 -4.62 10.13
CA ARG A 141 6.25 -3.76 10.58
C ARG A 141 7.03 -4.39 11.74
N GLU A 142 6.31 -5.01 12.67
CA GLU A 142 6.85 -5.57 13.92
C GLU A 142 7.06 -7.09 13.86
N HIS A 143 6.88 -7.67 12.68
CA HIS A 143 6.95 -9.12 12.54
C HIS A 143 8.36 -9.64 12.74
N ARG A 144 8.48 -10.81 13.43
CA ARG A 144 9.80 -11.47 13.67
C ARG A 144 10.56 -11.89 12.41
N PHE A 145 9.86 -12.11 11.30
CA PHE A 145 10.47 -12.47 10.03
C PHE A 145 10.72 -11.23 9.16
N ALA A 146 12.00 -11.06 8.77
CA ALA A 146 12.44 -9.93 7.94
C ALA A 146 11.68 -9.79 6.60
N LEU A 147 11.11 -10.89 6.09
CA LEU A 147 10.31 -10.88 4.87
C LEU A 147 9.09 -9.94 4.99
N PHE A 148 8.34 -10.04 6.10
CA PHE A 148 7.15 -9.20 6.31
C PHE A 148 7.52 -7.74 6.59
N GLN A 149 8.61 -7.53 7.35
CA GLN A 149 9.15 -6.19 7.57
C GLN A 149 9.59 -5.55 6.24
N GLY A 150 10.27 -6.31 5.38
CA GLY A 150 10.69 -5.87 4.06
C GLY A 150 9.50 -5.53 3.14
N ALA A 151 8.45 -6.36 3.14
CA ALA A 151 7.23 -6.12 2.37
C ALA A 151 6.52 -4.84 2.85
N TYR A 152 6.37 -4.65 4.17
CA TYR A 152 5.84 -3.40 4.73
C TYR A 152 6.67 -2.18 4.31
N GLN A 153 8.00 -2.27 4.44
CA GLN A 153 8.90 -1.16 4.08
C GLN A 153 8.84 -0.82 2.58
N ALA A 154 8.73 -1.83 1.71
CA ALA A 154 8.61 -1.62 0.28
C ALA A 154 7.30 -0.87 -0.06
N LEU A 155 6.16 -1.34 0.47
CA LEU A 155 4.87 -0.68 0.28
C LEU A 155 4.86 0.75 0.81
N ALA A 156 5.32 0.94 2.06
CA ALA A 156 5.34 2.25 2.69
C ALA A 156 6.25 3.24 1.96
N LYS A 157 7.48 2.83 1.61
CA LYS A 157 8.44 3.70 0.90
C LYS A 157 7.95 4.09 -0.48
N LEU A 158 7.39 3.15 -1.25
CA LEU A 158 6.84 3.44 -2.58
C LEU A 158 5.67 4.42 -2.47
N MET A 159 4.74 4.19 -1.56
CA MET A 159 3.57 5.05 -1.38
C MET A 159 3.95 6.46 -0.91
N ILE A 160 4.88 6.56 0.03
CA ILE A 160 5.44 7.84 0.50
C ILE A 160 6.13 8.58 -0.67
N ALA A 161 6.94 7.88 -1.45
CA ALA A 161 7.62 8.47 -2.61
C ALA A 161 6.62 8.96 -3.67
N CYS A 162 5.57 8.18 -3.96
CA CYS A 162 4.51 8.58 -4.89
C CYS A 162 3.77 9.82 -4.40
N TRP A 163 3.45 9.90 -3.09
CA TRP A 163 2.74 11.04 -2.52
C TRP A 163 3.59 12.31 -2.49
N TYR A 164 4.81 12.24 -1.93
CA TYR A 164 5.68 13.43 -1.85
C TYR A 164 6.30 13.85 -3.19
N GLY A 165 6.30 12.97 -4.18
CA GLY A 165 6.59 13.33 -5.56
C GLY A 165 5.47 14.09 -6.27
N ASN A 166 4.26 14.14 -5.70
CA ASN A 166 3.11 14.82 -6.28
C ASN A 166 2.99 16.26 -5.74
N PRO A 167 2.83 17.28 -6.62
CA PRO A 167 2.67 18.69 -6.22
C PRO A 167 1.54 18.94 -5.22
N LEU A 168 0.49 18.12 -5.19
CA LEU A 168 -0.60 18.24 -4.23
C LEU A 168 -0.14 18.12 -2.76
N SER A 169 0.95 17.39 -2.51
CA SER A 169 1.50 17.21 -1.16
C SER A 169 2.36 18.41 -0.70
N TRP A 170 2.89 19.19 -1.63
CA TRP A 170 3.93 20.18 -1.35
C TRP A 170 3.43 21.34 -0.48
N GLY A 171 2.18 21.76 -0.66
CA GLY A 171 1.58 22.82 0.13
C GLY A 171 1.49 22.48 1.63
N ALA A 172 1.22 21.22 1.96
CA ALA A 172 1.10 20.75 3.34
C ALA A 172 2.44 20.71 4.10
N ILE A 173 3.56 20.60 3.36
CA ILE A 173 4.93 20.54 3.91
C ILE A 173 5.74 21.81 3.61
N GLU A 174 5.07 22.87 3.12
CA GLU A 174 5.70 24.16 2.77
C GLU A 174 6.88 24.00 1.77
N TYR A 175 6.82 22.97 0.91
CA TYR A 175 7.84 22.71 -0.09
C TYR A 175 7.52 23.49 -1.37
N GLY A 176 8.44 24.38 -1.77
CA GLY A 176 8.29 25.23 -2.98
C GLY A 176 8.47 24.54 -4.32
N GLY A 177 8.65 23.23 -4.34
CA GLY A 177 8.95 22.45 -5.53
C GLY A 177 10.46 22.30 -5.79
N PRO A 178 10.84 21.51 -6.81
CA PRO A 178 12.23 21.33 -7.19
C PRO A 178 12.86 22.67 -7.60
N PRO A 179 14.12 22.98 -7.21
CA PRO A 179 14.74 24.28 -7.46
C PRO A 179 14.80 24.66 -8.95
N TYR A 180 14.82 23.67 -9.83
CA TYR A 180 14.80 23.84 -11.30
C TYR A 180 13.46 23.49 -11.95
N GLY A 181 12.39 23.30 -11.17
CA GLY A 181 11.09 22.84 -11.68
C GLY A 181 10.49 23.81 -12.70
N LYS A 182 10.61 25.13 -12.49
CA LYS A 182 10.13 26.15 -13.42
C LYS A 182 10.87 26.14 -14.76
N GLU A 183 12.14 25.77 -14.78
CA GLU A 183 12.96 25.68 -15.99
C GLU A 183 12.66 24.40 -16.78
N LEU A 184 12.20 23.34 -16.09
CA LEU A 184 11.85 22.05 -16.67
C LEU A 184 10.36 21.93 -17.02
N GLY A 185 9.55 22.99 -16.76
CA GLY A 185 8.11 22.98 -17.04
C GLY A 185 7.27 22.08 -16.11
N LEU A 186 7.75 21.83 -14.91
CA LEU A 186 7.08 21.04 -13.85
C LEU A 186 6.24 21.92 -12.92
#